data_72b9eae0f022b8c54a436ac26a8834b8
#
_entry.id   72b9eae0f022b8c54a436ac26a8834b8
#
_cell.length_a   1.000
_cell.length_b   1.000
_cell.length_c   1.000
_cell.angle_alpha   90.00
_cell.angle_beta   90.00
_cell.angle_gamma   90.00
#
_symmetry.space_group_name_H-M   'P 1'
#
loop_
_entity.id
_entity.type
_entity.pdbx_description
1 polymer ?
#
loop_
_entity_poly.entity_id
_entity_poly.type
_entity_poly.pdbx_seq_one_letter_code
_entity_poly.pdbx_strand_id
1 'polypeptide(L)'
;MHKEEPAWEVPAIEGFNGDDEKWGKTYYYDYNINTVLQEIAENDVDQAHFPKVHGSPSLPETEAITEGIYKKTIAETLMDPNNDSVSEEHKVEDHGMFTTTFTRESWGLGTVGLKMINLPPSGGEFIMVNASCPVDNSNSILRWSMRVSKDIEDELGMAIIDGIANGVLDDMPIWDHKSYVADPILCDGDGPINKFRKWVSQFYSEPIQN
;
A
#
# COMPACT_ATOMS: atom_id res chain seq x y z
N MET A 1 12.40 3.52 23.60
CA MET A 1 11.98 2.10 23.44
C MET A 1 11.14 1.75 24.65
N HIS A 2 9.84 1.47 24.45
CA HIS A 2 8.99 0.96 25.51
C HIS A 2 9.52 -0.42 25.94
N LYS A 3 9.51 -0.70 27.24
CA LYS A 3 9.95 -2.00 27.78
C LYS A 3 8.80 -2.98 27.95
N GLU A 4 7.61 -2.61 27.47
CA GLU A 4 6.41 -3.42 27.56
C GLU A 4 6.29 -4.31 26.32
N GLU A 5 5.66 -5.45 26.50
CA GLU A 5 5.30 -6.33 25.41
C GLU A 5 4.35 -5.60 24.42
N PRO A 6 4.35 -5.96 23.13
CA PRO A 6 3.42 -5.39 22.18
C PRO A 6 1.97 -5.51 22.65
N ALA A 7 1.21 -4.43 22.50
CA ALA A 7 -0.19 -4.41 22.92
C ALA A 7 -1.10 -5.28 22.04
N TRP A 8 -0.59 -5.76 20.92
CA TRP A 8 -1.31 -6.66 19.99
C TRP A 8 -0.32 -7.53 19.21
N GLU A 9 -0.83 -8.61 18.65
CA GLU A 9 -0.13 -9.47 17.69
C GLU A 9 -0.67 -9.21 16.29
N VAL A 10 0.21 -9.30 15.29
CA VAL A 10 -0.16 -9.30 13.87
C VAL A 10 -0.61 -10.71 13.53
N PRO A 11 -1.81 -10.90 12.94
CA PRO A 11 -2.26 -12.23 12.55
C PRO A 11 -1.41 -12.80 11.42
N ALA A 12 -1.51 -14.10 11.19
CA ALA A 12 -0.91 -14.73 10.03
C ALA A 12 -1.55 -14.17 8.74
N ILE A 13 -0.71 -13.65 7.85
CA ILE A 13 -1.15 -13.06 6.58
C ILE A 13 -1.13 -14.16 5.51
N GLU A 14 -2.21 -14.26 4.73
CA GLU A 14 -2.33 -15.22 3.63
C GLU A 14 -1.09 -15.17 2.72
N GLY A 15 -0.60 -16.34 2.31
CA GLY A 15 0.56 -16.50 1.43
C GLY A 15 1.91 -16.22 2.08
N PHE A 16 1.95 -15.78 3.36
CA PHE A 16 3.18 -15.59 4.16
C PHE A 16 3.15 -16.42 5.46
N ASN A 17 2.22 -17.36 5.55
CA ASN A 17 2.00 -18.25 6.69
C ASN A 17 2.47 -19.71 6.46
N GLY A 18 3.20 -19.96 5.37
CA GLY A 18 3.69 -21.29 4.97
C GLY A 18 2.79 -22.03 3.98
N ASP A 19 1.72 -21.40 3.48
CA ASP A 19 0.91 -21.91 2.37
C ASP A 19 1.52 -21.45 1.04
N ASP A 20 2.40 -22.29 0.47
CA ASP A 20 3.12 -21.99 -0.78
C ASP A 20 2.53 -22.66 -2.02
N GLU A 21 1.46 -23.44 -1.89
CA GLU A 21 0.90 -24.19 -3.03
C GLU A 21 0.33 -23.28 -4.11
N LYS A 22 -0.37 -22.22 -3.70
CA LYS A 22 -1.01 -21.21 -4.58
C LYS A 22 -0.03 -20.18 -5.12
N TRP A 23 1.00 -19.84 -4.34
CA TRP A 23 1.80 -18.64 -4.54
C TRP A 23 3.14 -18.92 -5.25
N GLY A 24 3.55 -18.03 -6.14
CA GLY A 24 4.85 -17.99 -6.76
C GLY A 24 5.96 -17.62 -5.78
N LYS A 25 7.15 -17.28 -6.29
CA LYS A 25 8.28 -16.88 -5.45
C LYS A 25 8.00 -15.56 -4.71
N THR A 26 8.72 -15.33 -3.61
CA THR A 26 8.64 -14.07 -2.87
C THR A 26 9.68 -13.09 -3.39
N TYR A 27 9.26 -11.86 -3.66
CA TYR A 27 10.12 -10.73 -3.99
C TYR A 27 10.20 -9.79 -2.79
N TYR A 28 11.40 -9.26 -2.53
CA TYR A 28 11.68 -8.40 -1.37
C TYR A 28 12.21 -7.05 -1.84
N TYR A 29 11.68 -5.98 -1.26
CA TYR A 29 12.11 -4.61 -1.53
C TYR A 29 12.23 -3.83 -0.22
N ASP A 30 13.26 -3.01 -0.11
CA ASP A 30 13.51 -2.12 1.01
C ASP A 30 13.67 -0.68 0.50
N TYR A 31 12.96 0.28 1.12
CA TYR A 31 13.03 1.70 0.78
C TYR A 31 13.31 2.51 2.02
N ASN A 32 14.26 3.46 1.92
CA ASN A 32 14.48 4.48 2.93
C ASN A 32 13.66 5.72 2.54
N ILE A 33 12.76 6.14 3.39
CA ILE A 33 11.81 7.22 3.12
C ILE A 33 12.05 8.36 4.12
N ASN A 34 12.18 9.58 3.62
CA ASN A 34 12.40 10.78 4.42
C ASN A 34 11.06 11.35 4.94
N THR A 35 10.28 10.53 5.60
CA THR A 35 9.02 10.95 6.24
C THR A 35 8.65 10.01 7.39
N VAL A 36 7.62 10.38 8.14
CA VAL A 36 7.08 9.60 9.26
C VAL A 36 6.06 8.57 8.78
N LEU A 37 5.87 7.49 9.54
CA LEU A 37 4.95 6.41 9.18
C LEU A 37 3.53 6.88 8.89
N GLN A 38 3.04 7.92 9.57
CA GLN A 38 1.69 8.43 9.36
C GLN A 38 1.49 8.94 7.93
N GLU A 39 2.47 9.67 7.39
CA GLU A 39 2.38 10.22 6.03
C GLU A 39 2.37 9.11 4.98
N ILE A 40 3.16 8.04 5.21
CA ILE A 40 3.16 6.85 4.35
C ILE A 40 1.80 6.13 4.44
N ALA A 41 1.29 5.92 5.64
CA ALA A 41 0.04 5.22 5.86
C ALA A 41 -1.20 6.04 5.42
N GLU A 42 -1.10 7.36 5.31
CA GLU A 42 -2.15 8.24 4.78
C GLU A 42 -2.40 8.01 3.29
N ASN A 43 -1.39 7.57 2.52
CA ASN A 43 -1.56 7.20 1.11
C ASN A 43 -2.63 6.11 0.89
N ASP A 44 -2.87 5.24 1.88
CA ASP A 44 -3.90 4.20 1.76
C ASP A 44 -5.33 4.77 1.61
N VAL A 45 -5.55 6.02 2.03
CA VAL A 45 -6.86 6.68 2.05
C VAL A 45 -6.90 7.93 1.19
N ASP A 46 -5.77 8.41 0.69
CA ASP A 46 -5.68 9.50 -0.27
C ASP A 46 -6.06 8.98 -1.66
N GLN A 47 -7.25 9.35 -2.14
CA GLN A 47 -7.71 8.93 -3.46
C GLN A 47 -7.12 9.79 -4.57
N ALA A 48 -6.86 11.06 -4.29
CA ALA A 48 -6.47 12.04 -5.30
C ALA A 48 -5.07 11.79 -5.87
N HIS A 49 -4.17 11.16 -5.12
CA HIS A 49 -2.81 10.90 -5.60
C HIS A 49 -2.77 9.83 -6.72
N PHE A 50 -3.66 8.82 -6.71
CA PHE A 50 -3.64 7.73 -7.68
C PHE A 50 -3.62 8.21 -9.14
N PRO A 51 -4.57 9.05 -9.63
CA PRO A 51 -4.52 9.53 -11.00
C PRO A 51 -3.40 10.55 -11.26
N LYS A 52 -2.88 11.22 -10.23
CA LYS A 52 -1.88 12.27 -10.39
C LYS A 52 -0.45 11.78 -10.32
N VAL A 53 -0.19 10.80 -9.48
CA VAL A 53 1.15 10.26 -9.22
C VAL A 53 1.35 8.96 -9.99
N HIS A 54 0.37 8.04 -9.94
CA HIS A 54 0.50 6.71 -10.53
C HIS A 54 -0.22 6.56 -11.88
N GLY A 55 -0.73 7.65 -12.46
CA GLY A 55 -1.39 7.59 -13.77
C GLY A 55 -2.66 6.73 -13.81
N SER A 56 -3.28 6.46 -12.65
CA SER A 56 -4.55 5.71 -12.64
C SER A 56 -5.59 6.42 -13.51
N PRO A 57 -6.25 5.72 -14.43
CA PRO A 57 -7.20 6.33 -15.34
C PRO A 57 -8.49 6.81 -14.64
N SER A 58 -8.71 6.44 -13.40
CA SER A 58 -9.87 6.85 -12.61
C SER A 58 -9.51 7.11 -11.15
N LEU A 59 -10.35 7.93 -10.49
CA LEU A 59 -10.30 8.12 -9.04
C LEU A 59 -10.90 6.87 -8.38
N PRO A 60 -10.13 6.09 -7.56
CA PRO A 60 -10.68 4.91 -6.91
C PRO A 60 -11.65 5.31 -5.80
N GLU A 61 -12.83 4.67 -5.76
CA GLU A 61 -13.72 4.79 -4.63
C GLU A 61 -13.20 3.91 -3.48
N THR A 62 -12.77 4.55 -2.40
CA THR A 62 -12.17 3.85 -1.26
C THR A 62 -13.12 3.86 -0.06
N GLU A 63 -13.50 2.68 0.39
CA GLU A 63 -14.16 2.50 1.68
C GLU A 63 -13.14 2.22 2.78
N ALA A 64 -13.27 2.89 3.93
CA ALA A 64 -12.43 2.66 5.09
C ALA A 64 -13.24 2.22 6.31
N ILE A 65 -12.87 1.08 6.88
CA ILE A 65 -13.43 0.51 8.11
C ILE A 65 -12.33 0.52 9.17
N THR A 66 -12.63 0.96 10.39
CA THR A 66 -11.69 0.99 11.51
C THR A 66 -12.31 0.38 12.75
N GLU A 67 -11.56 -0.50 13.43
CA GLU A 67 -11.96 -1.13 14.70
C GLU A 67 -10.72 -1.33 15.58
N GLY A 68 -10.63 -0.59 16.68
CA GLY A 68 -9.44 -0.62 17.53
C GLY A 68 -8.17 -0.33 16.71
N ILE A 69 -7.19 -1.21 16.78
CA ILE A 69 -5.92 -1.11 16.05
C ILE A 69 -6.03 -1.50 14.57
N TYR A 70 -7.13 -2.11 14.18
CA TYR A 70 -7.36 -2.61 12.83
C TYR A 70 -7.98 -1.54 11.94
N LYS A 71 -7.47 -1.46 10.70
CA LYS A 71 -8.06 -0.67 9.62
C LYS A 71 -8.12 -1.55 8.37
N LYS A 72 -9.23 -1.48 7.64
CA LYS A 72 -9.38 -2.09 6.33
C LYS A 72 -9.81 -1.03 5.33
N THR A 73 -9.16 -1.00 4.19
CA THR A 73 -9.61 -0.23 3.02
C THR A 73 -9.87 -1.17 1.85
N ILE A 74 -10.92 -0.87 1.09
CA ILE A 74 -11.28 -1.58 -0.13
C ILE A 74 -11.44 -0.53 -1.21
N ALA A 75 -10.80 -0.75 -2.36
CA ALA A 75 -10.91 0.12 -3.51
C ALA A 75 -11.00 -0.73 -4.78
N GLU A 76 -11.92 -0.40 -5.67
CA GLU A 76 -11.93 -0.91 -7.04
C GLU A 76 -11.25 0.11 -7.94
N THR A 77 -10.34 -0.33 -8.77
CA THR A 77 -9.58 0.55 -9.67
C THR A 77 -9.32 -0.11 -11.02
N LEU A 78 -9.23 0.74 -12.04
CA LEU A 78 -8.77 0.37 -13.36
C LEU A 78 -7.23 0.46 -13.38
N MET A 79 -6.57 -0.61 -13.81
CA MET A 79 -5.11 -0.68 -13.92
C MET A 79 -4.65 -0.85 -15.37
N ASP A 80 -3.54 -0.22 -15.68
CA ASP A 80 -2.75 -0.49 -16.87
C ASP A 80 -1.53 -1.35 -16.48
N PRO A 81 -1.41 -2.60 -16.99
CA PRO A 81 -0.26 -3.45 -16.69
C PRO A 81 1.04 -2.94 -17.32
N ASN A 82 0.97 -1.94 -18.19
CA ASN A 82 2.09 -1.32 -18.86
C ASN A 82 2.26 0.16 -18.50
N ASN A 83 1.79 0.57 -17.31
CA ASN A 83 1.98 1.94 -16.84
C ASN A 83 3.46 2.34 -16.75
N ASP A 84 3.75 3.63 -16.55
CA ASP A 84 5.11 4.16 -16.58
C ASP A 84 6.03 3.63 -15.49
N SER A 85 5.49 3.07 -14.39
CA SER A 85 6.28 2.45 -13.31
C SER A 85 6.77 1.04 -13.65
N VAL A 86 6.27 0.43 -14.73
CA VAL A 86 6.71 -0.90 -15.18
C VAL A 86 7.93 -0.76 -16.10
N SER A 87 9.03 -1.43 -15.76
CA SER A 87 10.25 -1.47 -16.58
C SER A 87 9.98 -2.06 -17.96
N GLU A 88 10.63 -1.55 -19.01
CA GLU A 88 10.43 -1.98 -20.39
C GLU A 88 10.57 -3.51 -20.61
N GLU A 89 11.46 -4.16 -19.84
CA GLU A 89 11.68 -5.60 -19.88
C GLU A 89 10.54 -6.44 -19.28
N HIS A 90 9.69 -5.81 -18.46
CA HIS A 90 8.57 -6.45 -17.77
C HIS A 90 7.20 -6.04 -18.34
N LYS A 91 7.17 -5.18 -19.36
CA LYS A 91 5.93 -4.86 -20.07
C LYS A 91 5.38 -6.09 -20.78
N VAL A 92 4.07 -6.19 -20.78
CA VAL A 92 3.35 -7.33 -21.33
C VAL A 92 2.62 -6.95 -22.61
N GLU A 93 2.80 -7.73 -23.66
CA GLU A 93 2.07 -7.57 -24.91
C GLU A 93 0.65 -8.14 -24.77
N ASP A 94 -0.30 -7.61 -25.56
CA ASP A 94 -1.68 -8.11 -25.67
C ASP A 94 -2.56 -8.04 -24.40
N HIS A 95 -2.10 -7.32 -23.35
CA HIS A 95 -2.91 -7.05 -22.16
C HIS A 95 -3.39 -5.60 -22.15
N GLY A 96 -4.69 -5.39 -22.22
CA GLY A 96 -5.32 -4.09 -22.02
C GLY A 96 -5.51 -3.76 -20.55
N MET A 97 -6.05 -2.57 -20.28
CA MET A 97 -6.47 -2.18 -18.92
C MET A 97 -7.51 -3.16 -18.35
N PHE A 98 -7.43 -3.41 -17.06
CA PHE A 98 -8.35 -4.29 -16.35
C PHE A 98 -8.76 -3.70 -14.99
N THR A 99 -9.94 -4.09 -14.50
CA THR A 99 -10.41 -3.72 -13.18
C THR A 99 -9.95 -4.73 -12.14
N THR A 100 -9.38 -4.25 -11.05
CA THR A 100 -8.99 -5.06 -9.90
C THR A 100 -9.52 -4.45 -8.60
N THR A 101 -9.71 -5.29 -7.59
CA THR A 101 -10.04 -4.85 -6.24
C THR A 101 -8.80 -4.92 -5.37
N PHE A 102 -8.44 -3.78 -4.79
CA PHE A 102 -7.43 -3.67 -3.74
C PHE A 102 -8.09 -3.80 -2.37
N THR A 103 -7.60 -4.70 -1.57
CA THR A 103 -7.91 -4.75 -0.14
C THR A 103 -6.63 -4.52 0.64
N ARG A 104 -6.62 -3.51 1.52
CA ARG A 104 -5.53 -3.27 2.47
C ARG A 104 -6.03 -3.46 3.88
N GLU A 105 -5.32 -4.26 4.65
CA GLU A 105 -5.60 -4.51 6.06
C GLU A 105 -4.39 -4.08 6.88
N SER A 106 -4.61 -3.19 7.84
CA SER A 106 -3.54 -2.61 8.67
C SER A 106 -3.73 -2.98 10.13
N TRP A 107 -2.64 -3.33 10.80
CA TRP A 107 -2.56 -3.57 12.24
C TRP A 107 -1.59 -2.56 12.84
N GLY A 108 -2.14 -1.45 13.34
CA GLY A 108 -1.36 -0.25 13.64
C GLY A 108 -0.87 0.45 12.37
N LEU A 109 0.15 1.30 12.49
CA LEU A 109 0.70 2.07 11.37
C LEU A 109 1.77 1.33 10.55
N GLY A 110 2.45 0.37 11.17
CA GLY A 110 3.67 -0.22 10.60
C GLY A 110 3.45 -1.52 9.83
N THR A 111 2.30 -2.18 9.97
CA THR A 111 2.07 -3.47 9.30
C THR A 111 0.81 -3.42 8.47
N VAL A 112 0.97 -3.69 7.19
CA VAL A 112 -0.13 -3.70 6.21
C VAL A 112 -0.04 -4.95 5.34
N GLY A 113 -1.14 -5.70 5.25
CA GLY A 113 -1.36 -6.68 4.20
C GLY A 113 -2.11 -6.03 3.04
N LEU A 114 -1.62 -6.19 1.84
CA LEU A 114 -2.30 -5.78 0.61
C LEU A 114 -2.64 -7.02 -0.20
N LYS A 115 -3.87 -7.07 -0.71
CA LYS A 115 -4.32 -8.09 -1.65
C LYS A 115 -4.98 -7.44 -2.86
N MET A 116 -4.62 -7.90 -4.04
CA MET A 116 -5.33 -7.61 -5.29
C MET A 116 -5.93 -8.90 -5.83
N ILE A 117 -7.11 -8.81 -6.39
CA ILE A 117 -7.82 -9.94 -6.99
C ILE A 117 -8.31 -9.60 -8.40
N ASN A 118 -8.71 -10.63 -9.14
CA ASN A 118 -9.20 -10.52 -10.52
C ASN A 118 -8.12 -10.05 -11.51
N LEU A 119 -6.86 -10.45 -11.29
CA LEU A 119 -5.79 -10.17 -12.23
C LEU A 119 -5.91 -11.08 -13.46
N PRO A 120 -5.85 -10.52 -14.68
CA PRO A 120 -5.96 -11.33 -15.91
C PRO A 120 -4.72 -12.25 -16.08
N PRO A 121 -4.81 -13.28 -16.95
CA PRO A 121 -6.02 -13.71 -17.67
C PRO A 121 -6.92 -14.64 -16.85
N SER A 122 -6.43 -15.26 -15.79
CA SER A 122 -7.10 -16.33 -15.05
C SER A 122 -7.96 -15.87 -13.87
N GLY A 123 -7.91 -14.58 -13.52
CA GLY A 123 -8.47 -14.07 -12.26
C GLY A 123 -7.49 -14.25 -11.10
N GLY A 124 -6.19 -14.22 -11.39
CA GLY A 124 -5.12 -14.40 -10.43
C GLY A 124 -5.10 -13.34 -9.31
N GLU A 125 -4.17 -13.51 -8.40
CA GLU A 125 -4.06 -12.67 -7.21
C GLU A 125 -2.61 -12.17 -6.99
N PHE A 126 -2.51 -11.01 -6.38
CA PHE A 126 -1.27 -10.47 -5.83
C PHE A 126 -1.45 -10.24 -4.33
N ILE A 127 -0.39 -10.51 -3.57
CA ILE A 127 -0.33 -10.22 -2.14
C ILE A 127 0.98 -9.53 -1.78
N MET A 128 0.90 -8.64 -0.80
CA MET A 128 2.05 -7.96 -0.24
C MET A 128 1.91 -7.83 1.27
N VAL A 129 3.02 -7.99 1.97
CA VAL A 129 3.18 -7.53 3.35
C VAL A 129 4.12 -6.34 3.33
N ASN A 130 3.64 -5.22 3.84
CA ASN A 130 4.46 -4.06 4.18
C ASN A 130 4.73 -4.08 5.68
N ALA A 131 6.00 -4.10 6.04
CA ALA A 131 6.49 -3.94 7.41
C ALA A 131 7.30 -2.65 7.49
N SER A 132 6.62 -1.55 7.79
CA SER A 132 7.25 -0.23 7.94
C SER A 132 7.72 0.01 9.36
N CYS A 133 8.90 0.63 9.49
CA CYS A 133 9.51 0.92 10.79
C CYS A 133 10.04 2.35 10.82
N PRO A 134 9.71 3.15 11.86
CA PRO A 134 10.33 4.46 12.05
C PRO A 134 11.81 4.27 12.44
N VAL A 135 12.69 5.02 11.80
CA VAL A 135 14.11 5.11 12.14
C VAL A 135 14.31 6.21 13.18
N ASP A 136 13.70 7.36 12.93
CA ASP A 136 13.68 8.54 13.80
C ASP A 136 12.40 9.37 13.55
N ASN A 137 12.39 10.62 13.98
CA ASN A 137 11.24 11.52 13.85
C ASN A 137 10.99 12.03 12.41
N SER A 138 11.84 11.68 11.46
CA SER A 138 11.78 12.20 10.08
C SER A 138 12.02 11.13 9.03
N ASN A 139 12.43 9.92 9.45
CA ASN A 139 12.81 8.86 8.53
C ASN A 139 12.15 7.55 8.89
N SER A 140 11.76 6.81 7.88
CA SER A 140 11.18 5.47 8.00
C SER A 140 11.79 4.52 6.97
N ILE A 141 11.74 3.22 7.26
CA ILE A 141 12.08 2.16 6.31
C ILE A 141 10.80 1.40 5.98
N LEU A 142 10.49 1.25 4.69
CA LEU A 142 9.49 0.33 4.19
C LEU A 142 10.17 -0.97 3.79
N ARG A 143 9.60 -2.09 4.23
CA ARG A 143 10.02 -3.43 3.82
C ARG A 143 8.85 -4.16 3.23
N TRP A 144 8.97 -4.52 1.98
CA TRP A 144 7.92 -5.19 1.23
C TRP A 144 8.31 -6.62 0.90
N SER A 145 7.37 -7.53 1.14
CA SER A 145 7.41 -8.90 0.66
C SER A 145 6.20 -9.09 -0.25
N MET A 146 6.43 -9.43 -1.51
CA MET A 146 5.40 -9.49 -2.55
C MET A 146 5.37 -10.85 -3.21
N ARG A 147 4.18 -11.32 -3.55
CA ARG A 147 3.96 -12.56 -4.30
C ARG A 147 2.78 -12.40 -5.26
N VAL A 148 2.81 -13.11 -6.35
CA VAL A 148 1.66 -13.33 -7.24
C VAL A 148 1.26 -14.79 -7.20
N SER A 149 0.02 -15.09 -7.54
CA SER A 149 -0.42 -16.48 -7.71
C SER A 149 0.25 -17.13 -8.92
N LYS A 150 0.55 -18.43 -8.85
CA LYS A 150 1.31 -19.16 -9.86
C LYS A 150 0.67 -19.14 -11.25
N ASP A 151 -0.64 -19.02 -11.31
CA ASP A 151 -1.40 -19.00 -12.55
C ASP A 151 -1.19 -17.75 -13.43
N ILE A 152 -0.64 -16.68 -12.84
CA ILE A 152 -0.28 -15.45 -13.57
C ILE A 152 1.22 -15.12 -13.48
N GLU A 153 2.03 -15.93 -12.80
CA GLU A 153 3.44 -15.62 -12.50
C GLU A 153 4.25 -15.39 -13.77
N ASP A 154 4.09 -16.27 -14.77
CA ASP A 154 4.88 -16.23 -16.01
C ASP A 154 4.41 -15.14 -16.99
N GLU A 155 3.15 -14.71 -16.94
CA GLU A 155 2.60 -13.77 -17.91
C GLU A 155 2.59 -12.34 -17.38
N LEU A 156 1.98 -12.11 -16.22
CA LEU A 156 1.73 -10.79 -15.67
C LEU A 156 2.50 -10.52 -14.38
N GLY A 157 3.08 -11.57 -13.77
CA GLY A 157 3.64 -11.49 -12.42
C GLY A 157 4.68 -10.40 -12.27
N MET A 158 5.66 -10.30 -13.18
CA MET A 158 6.71 -9.27 -13.09
C MET A 158 6.19 -7.87 -13.39
N ALA A 159 5.22 -7.69 -14.30
CA ALA A 159 4.62 -6.39 -14.55
C ALA A 159 3.91 -5.85 -13.29
N ILE A 160 3.17 -6.71 -12.58
CA ILE A 160 2.52 -6.31 -11.32
C ILE A 160 3.53 -6.01 -10.22
N ILE A 161 4.52 -6.90 -10.02
CA ILE A 161 5.57 -6.71 -8.99
C ILE A 161 6.33 -5.41 -9.24
N ASP A 162 6.77 -5.18 -10.46
CA ASP A 162 7.59 -4.04 -10.85
C ASP A 162 6.79 -2.73 -10.78
N GLY A 163 5.55 -2.74 -11.30
CA GLY A 163 4.66 -1.59 -11.22
C GLY A 163 4.38 -1.15 -9.77
N ILE A 164 4.16 -2.09 -8.85
CA ILE A 164 3.97 -1.78 -7.43
C ILE A 164 5.29 -1.33 -6.77
N ALA A 165 6.40 -2.02 -7.05
CA ALA A 165 7.70 -1.69 -6.46
C ALA A 165 8.22 -0.32 -6.90
N ASN A 166 8.12 0.00 -8.18
CA ASN A 166 8.56 1.28 -8.72
C ASN A 166 7.58 2.41 -8.41
N GLY A 167 6.29 2.12 -8.26
CA GLY A 167 5.28 3.12 -7.90
C GLY A 167 5.63 3.89 -6.62
N VAL A 168 6.29 3.25 -5.65
CA VAL A 168 6.74 3.93 -4.43
C VAL A 168 7.79 5.02 -4.72
N LEU A 169 8.57 4.85 -5.79
CA LEU A 169 9.59 5.84 -6.19
C LEU A 169 8.95 7.13 -6.68
N ASP A 170 7.72 7.06 -7.20
CA ASP A 170 6.94 8.22 -7.64
C ASP A 170 6.41 9.01 -6.43
N ASP A 171 6.12 8.32 -5.31
CA ASP A 171 5.67 8.94 -4.05
C ASP A 171 6.83 9.61 -3.28
N MET A 172 8.05 9.07 -3.36
CA MET A 172 9.19 9.53 -2.55
C MET A 172 9.46 11.04 -2.67
N PRO A 173 9.48 11.67 -3.87
CA PRO A 173 9.69 13.11 -3.99
C PRO A 173 8.59 13.94 -3.33
N ILE A 174 7.37 13.42 -3.24
CA ILE A 174 6.25 14.07 -2.56
C ILE A 174 6.48 14.01 -1.05
N TRP A 175 6.80 12.85 -0.49
CA TRP A 175 7.08 12.67 0.93
C TRP A 175 8.29 13.49 1.39
N ASP A 176 9.34 13.61 0.56
CA ASP A 176 10.52 14.43 0.86
C ASP A 176 10.21 15.92 1.07
N HIS A 177 9.09 16.40 0.52
CA HIS A 177 8.69 17.81 0.56
C HIS A 177 7.35 18.07 1.25
N LYS A 178 6.64 16.99 1.65
CA LYS A 178 5.34 17.08 2.32
C LYS A 178 5.51 17.59 3.75
N SER A 179 4.68 18.56 4.13
CA SER A 179 4.59 19.05 5.50
C SER A 179 3.26 18.64 6.11
N TYR A 180 3.29 18.12 7.34
CA TYR A 180 2.07 17.80 8.06
C TYR A 180 1.26 19.05 8.34
N VAL A 181 -0.03 19.02 8.01
CA VAL A 181 -1.01 20.05 8.33
C VAL A 181 -2.08 19.45 9.22
N ALA A 182 -2.18 19.91 10.47
CA ALA A 182 -3.09 19.30 11.46
C ALA A 182 -4.56 19.44 11.06
N ASP A 183 -4.95 20.61 10.56
CA ASP A 183 -6.31 20.91 10.09
C ASP A 183 -6.30 21.18 8.58
N PRO A 184 -6.21 20.14 7.74
CA PRO A 184 -6.17 20.32 6.29
C PRO A 184 -7.54 20.76 5.76
N ILE A 185 -7.52 21.59 4.71
CA ILE A 185 -8.72 21.88 3.93
C ILE A 185 -8.90 20.74 2.93
N LEU A 186 -9.89 19.90 3.17
CA LEU A 186 -10.19 18.73 2.33
C LEU A 186 -11.36 19.01 1.39
N CYS A 187 -11.35 18.37 0.24
CA CYS A 187 -12.44 18.35 -0.74
C CYS A 187 -12.98 16.91 -0.93
N ASP A 188 -14.07 16.77 -1.67
CA ASP A 188 -14.73 15.47 -1.87
C ASP A 188 -13.81 14.41 -2.54
N GLY A 189 -12.77 14.84 -3.25
CA GLY A 189 -11.81 13.95 -3.90
C GLY A 189 -10.65 13.46 -3.03
N ASP A 190 -10.49 13.98 -1.80
CA ASP A 190 -9.34 13.65 -0.94
C ASP A 190 -9.51 12.32 -0.19
N GLY A 191 -10.68 11.69 -0.27
CA GLY A 191 -10.94 10.44 0.43
C GLY A 191 -11.18 10.60 1.94
N PRO A 192 -11.20 9.49 2.70
CA PRO A 192 -11.56 9.50 4.12
C PRO A 192 -10.39 9.89 5.07
N ILE A 193 -9.58 10.91 4.72
CA ILE A 193 -8.39 11.35 5.47
C ILE A 193 -8.72 11.69 6.93
N ASN A 194 -9.81 12.43 7.19
CA ASN A 194 -10.21 12.77 8.56
C ASN A 194 -10.53 11.53 9.41
N LYS A 195 -11.16 10.52 8.81
CA LYS A 195 -11.47 9.25 9.49
C LYS A 195 -10.17 8.50 9.81
N PHE A 196 -9.24 8.47 8.87
CA PHE A 196 -7.91 7.89 9.06
C PHE A 196 -7.16 8.59 10.18
N ARG A 197 -7.04 9.93 10.18
CA ARG A 197 -6.33 10.69 11.20
C ARG A 197 -6.91 10.52 12.60
N LYS A 198 -8.25 10.44 12.71
CA LYS A 198 -8.91 10.11 13.97
C LYS A 198 -8.53 8.70 14.46
N TRP A 199 -8.45 7.72 13.55
CA TRP A 199 -8.01 6.37 13.90
C TRP A 199 -6.54 6.33 14.32
N VAL A 200 -5.67 7.04 13.60
CA VAL A 200 -4.23 7.10 13.86
C VAL A 200 -3.90 7.72 15.20
N SER A 201 -4.68 8.70 15.67
CA SER A 201 -4.40 9.44 16.91
C SER A 201 -4.22 8.54 18.15
N GLN A 202 -4.79 7.34 18.14
CA GLN A 202 -4.63 6.37 19.24
C GLN A 202 -3.20 5.80 19.39
N PHE A 203 -2.36 5.89 18.36
CA PHE A 203 -1.00 5.34 18.36
C PHE A 203 0.05 6.33 18.86
N TYR A 204 -0.34 7.57 19.13
CA TYR A 204 0.53 8.61 19.65
C TYR A 204 0.23 8.88 21.11
N SER A 205 1.26 8.90 21.96
CA SER A 205 1.13 9.22 23.39
C SER A 205 0.94 10.71 23.66
N GLU A 206 1.34 11.56 22.71
CA GLU A 206 1.17 13.03 22.75
C GLU A 206 0.62 13.51 21.40
N PRO A 207 -0.13 14.64 21.37
CA PRO A 207 -0.56 15.21 20.10
C PRO A 207 0.64 15.51 19.21
N ILE A 208 0.51 15.25 17.92
CA ILE A 208 1.53 15.61 16.93
C ILE A 208 1.68 17.15 16.98
N GLN A 209 2.86 17.62 17.35
CA GLN A 209 3.14 19.06 17.38
C GLN A 209 3.43 19.54 15.96
N ASN A 210 2.79 20.66 15.58
CA ASN A 210 3.02 21.35 14.31
C ASN A 210 4.41 21.99 14.25
#